data_b500efd783f0b1e7ef847150629d602e
#
_entry.id   b500efd783f0b1e7ef847150629d602e
#
_cell.length_a   1.000
_cell.length_b   1.000
_cell.length_c   1.000
_cell.angle_alpha   90.00
_cell.angle_beta   90.00
_cell.angle_gamma   90.00
#
_symmetry.space_group_name_H-M   'P 1'
#
loop_
_entity.id
_entity.type
_entity.pdbx_description
1 polymer ?
#
loop_
_entity_poly.entity_id
_entity_poly.type
_entity_poly.pdbx_seq_one_letter_code
_entity_poly.pdbx_strand_id
1 'polypeptide(L)'
;MRILLPNDLGTTPHVLMATRTFRARLEDARPIVAVGSIEHALSNRTHDRIELVVLQAPLMLEETMHAFVEAGAELLFTPTERASRLWLAQLDRADRVYELNRKAVWIARKAAAHRAFVAGTIGPPPTMLQPIGPLSTESLRRAVAEQAIALLDGGCDVLVLKSFIELDELLLAIETVLPLANGTPVIALKAFPEDGAVLATSFPADVARLLSQYSLAAIGASGTVGPQRMRGVISAMRSGSSLPLVALPDTGIPTMVGSRAHYSTDPEYIARTLRELAESGARICGTDRGTTIAHTSATSQSLAGITHAAPPPAPIQREAHLSPRPTVPPPSRFAQALQERFVITVELDIPRGLDMASVLDGARYLGMHGVDAVNISDGARARLRVNSLTLSAYVQQETGIECIAHLACRDRNMVALQSDLLGAALLGVQNILAVSGDPTHIGDYPRAITVGDLDSIGLIRALRMMNSGRDLAGNPLSGTTNFCIAGACNPCAEDIEREIDRLAQKVAEGAEAIFTQPMFDLEHWLQFLSRAGSLPVRFIVGILPLRSVRHAEFLHYEVPGMTIPAWVRKRIAESPNPAEEGITIAAEFLAAVKEHCHGVYLMPPFKKYEVALSVLKRAGVALASR
;
A
#
# COMPACT_ATOMS: atom_id res chain seq x y z
N MET A 1 -33.70 56.52 -45.72
CA MET A 1 -32.23 56.39 -45.67
C MET A 1 -31.96 55.15 -44.85
N ARG A 2 -31.76 53.98 -45.52
CA ARG A 2 -31.48 52.70 -44.91
C ARG A 2 -29.96 52.62 -44.73
N ILE A 3 -29.49 52.50 -43.52
CA ILE A 3 -28.09 52.25 -43.22
C ILE A 3 -27.93 50.73 -43.22
N LEU A 4 -27.09 50.20 -44.14
CA LEU A 4 -26.65 48.84 -44.23
C LEU A 4 -25.63 48.59 -43.11
N LEU A 5 -25.91 47.57 -42.27
CA LEU A 5 -24.92 46.96 -41.36
C LEU A 5 -24.20 45.84 -42.11
N PRO A 6 -22.89 45.69 -41.98
CA PRO A 6 -22.14 44.61 -42.62
C PRO A 6 -22.39 43.28 -41.85
N ASN A 7 -22.92 42.30 -42.56
CA ASN A 7 -22.76 40.89 -42.22
C ASN A 7 -21.31 40.51 -42.51
N ASP A 8 -20.59 40.06 -41.47
CA ASP A 8 -19.57 39.00 -41.49
C ASP A 8 -18.80 39.04 -40.17
N LEU A 9 -19.35 38.40 -39.17
CA LEU A 9 -18.54 37.86 -38.08
C LEU A 9 -18.77 36.34 -38.05
N GLY A 10 -17.76 35.62 -38.47
CA GLY A 10 -17.73 34.17 -38.46
C GLY A 10 -18.20 33.61 -37.13
N THR A 11 -19.16 32.74 -37.17
CA THR A 11 -19.65 31.97 -36.04
C THR A 11 -18.53 31.09 -35.52
N THR A 12 -17.87 31.57 -34.45
CA THR A 12 -16.99 30.73 -33.64
C THR A 12 -17.80 29.59 -33.02
N PRO A 13 -17.22 28.38 -32.91
CA PRO A 13 -17.91 27.18 -32.43
C PRO A 13 -18.40 27.26 -30.98
N HIS A 14 -18.21 28.38 -30.29
CA HIS A 14 -18.47 28.54 -28.85
C HIS A 14 -19.92 28.78 -28.44
N VAL A 15 -20.84 28.99 -29.36
CA VAL A 15 -22.24 29.34 -29.03
C VAL A 15 -23.14 28.12 -28.79
N LEU A 16 -22.70 26.91 -29.05
CA LEU A 16 -23.51 25.69 -29.04
C LEU A 16 -23.51 24.88 -27.76
N MET A 17 -22.73 25.25 -26.71
CA MET A 17 -22.64 24.45 -25.46
C MET A 17 -23.82 24.66 -24.48
N ALA A 18 -24.63 25.68 -24.62
CA ALA A 18 -25.69 26.04 -23.66
C ALA A 18 -26.85 25.03 -23.53
N THR A 19 -26.90 23.98 -24.36
CA THR A 19 -27.99 22.98 -24.34
C THR A 19 -27.50 21.51 -24.35
N ARG A 20 -26.20 21.24 -24.34
CA ARG A 20 -25.66 19.90 -24.51
C ARG A 20 -25.19 19.32 -23.16
N THR A 21 -25.61 18.09 -22.83
CA THR A 21 -25.11 17.39 -21.61
C THR A 21 -23.67 16.95 -21.81
N PHE A 22 -22.93 16.77 -20.70
CA PHE A 22 -21.56 16.24 -20.74
C PHE A 22 -21.48 14.87 -21.44
N ARG A 23 -22.48 14.00 -21.21
CA ARG A 23 -22.53 12.67 -21.85
C ARG A 23 -22.64 12.81 -23.39
N ALA A 24 -23.48 13.69 -23.88
CA ALA A 24 -23.61 13.95 -25.32
C ALA A 24 -22.32 14.57 -25.91
N ARG A 25 -21.59 15.41 -25.15
CA ARG A 25 -20.27 15.93 -25.59
C ARG A 25 -19.19 14.86 -25.61
N LEU A 26 -19.24 13.90 -24.69
CA LEU A 26 -18.29 12.77 -24.63
C LEU A 26 -18.46 11.81 -25.83
N GLU A 27 -19.66 11.71 -26.40
CA GLU A 27 -19.97 10.92 -27.60
C GLU A 27 -19.53 11.63 -28.91
N ASP A 28 -19.24 12.93 -28.85
CA ASP A 28 -18.74 13.68 -30.02
C ASP A 28 -17.38 13.16 -30.48
N ALA A 29 -17.14 13.21 -31.78
CA ALA A 29 -15.89 12.73 -32.39
C ALA A 29 -14.64 13.54 -31.97
N ARG A 30 -14.80 14.77 -31.49
CA ARG A 30 -13.68 15.66 -31.14
C ARG A 30 -13.20 15.44 -29.70
N PRO A 31 -11.87 15.48 -29.45
CA PRO A 31 -11.33 15.45 -28.10
C PRO A 31 -11.88 16.60 -27.23
N ILE A 32 -11.93 16.37 -25.91
CA ILE A 32 -12.28 17.39 -24.92
C ILE A 32 -10.98 17.89 -24.28
N VAL A 33 -10.77 19.21 -24.28
CA VAL A 33 -9.64 19.85 -23.60
C VAL A 33 -9.95 19.99 -22.12
N ALA A 34 -9.16 19.35 -21.26
CA ALA A 34 -9.38 19.33 -19.82
C ALA A 34 -8.25 20.04 -19.07
N VAL A 35 -8.59 20.65 -17.93
CA VAL A 35 -7.66 21.20 -16.95
C VAL A 35 -7.77 20.39 -15.67
N GLY A 36 -6.84 19.45 -15.46
CA GLY A 36 -6.87 18.50 -14.35
C GLY A 36 -6.45 19.12 -13.01
N SER A 37 -5.61 20.16 -13.03
CA SER A 37 -5.22 20.90 -11.83
C SER A 37 -4.91 22.36 -12.17
N ILE A 38 -5.34 23.25 -11.30
CA ILE A 38 -5.06 24.71 -11.37
C ILE A 38 -4.07 25.17 -10.30
N GLU A 39 -3.55 24.22 -9.50
CA GLU A 39 -2.69 24.49 -8.35
C GLU A 39 -1.46 25.29 -8.73
N HIS A 40 -0.78 24.91 -9.81
CA HIS A 40 0.43 25.60 -10.26
C HIS A 40 0.16 27.06 -10.70
N ALA A 41 -0.95 27.31 -11.38
CA ALA A 41 -1.34 28.67 -11.77
C ALA A 41 -1.66 29.56 -10.56
N LEU A 42 -2.20 28.99 -9.48
CA LEU A 42 -2.48 29.68 -8.21
C LEU A 42 -1.23 29.85 -7.34
N SER A 43 -0.28 28.92 -7.38
CA SER A 43 0.93 28.95 -6.54
C SER A 43 1.80 30.20 -6.71
N ASN A 44 1.69 30.88 -7.85
CA ASN A 44 2.34 32.16 -8.13
C ASN A 44 1.56 33.37 -7.57
N ARG A 45 0.30 33.16 -7.12
CA ARG A 45 -0.62 34.21 -6.65
C ARG A 45 -0.90 34.14 -5.13
N THR A 46 -0.76 32.95 -4.53
CA THR A 46 -1.00 32.73 -3.10
C THR A 46 -0.08 31.66 -2.52
N HIS A 47 0.11 31.70 -1.20
CA HIS A 47 0.82 30.69 -0.42
C HIS A 47 -0.13 29.72 0.29
N ASP A 48 -1.43 29.97 0.18
CA ASP A 48 -2.44 29.15 0.82
C ASP A 48 -2.54 27.76 0.15
N ARG A 49 -3.03 26.82 0.92
CA ARG A 49 -3.37 25.51 0.37
C ARG A 49 -4.54 25.64 -0.58
N ILE A 50 -4.47 24.96 -1.71
CA ILE A 50 -5.45 25.10 -2.81
C ILE A 50 -6.90 24.88 -2.33
N GLU A 51 -7.10 23.95 -1.43
CA GLU A 51 -8.42 23.62 -0.88
C GLU A 51 -9.02 24.83 -0.11
N LEU A 52 -8.17 25.58 0.61
CA LEU A 52 -8.57 26.73 1.39
C LEU A 52 -8.81 27.98 0.54
N VAL A 53 -8.21 28.09 -0.63
CA VAL A 53 -8.43 29.20 -1.57
C VAL A 53 -9.90 29.33 -1.93
N VAL A 54 -10.64 28.21 -2.00
CA VAL A 54 -12.10 28.20 -2.21
C VAL A 54 -12.85 29.10 -1.21
N LEU A 55 -12.39 29.12 0.05
CA LEU A 55 -13.01 29.89 1.12
C LEU A 55 -12.39 31.28 1.29
N GLN A 56 -11.06 31.38 1.17
CA GLN A 56 -10.27 32.57 1.52
C GLN A 56 -10.14 33.56 0.37
N ALA A 57 -10.04 33.08 -0.88
CA ALA A 57 -9.82 33.92 -2.05
C ALA A 57 -10.68 33.47 -3.26
N PRO A 58 -12.03 33.40 -3.12
CA PRO A 58 -12.92 32.87 -4.15
C PRO A 58 -12.86 33.63 -5.48
N LEU A 59 -12.66 34.95 -5.45
CA LEU A 59 -12.55 35.77 -6.67
C LEU A 59 -11.28 35.44 -7.46
N MET A 60 -10.14 35.27 -6.78
CA MET A 60 -8.89 34.87 -7.41
C MET A 60 -9.01 33.48 -8.06
N LEU A 61 -9.72 32.57 -7.41
CA LEU A 61 -10.00 31.24 -7.94
C LEU A 61 -10.88 31.33 -9.20
N GLU A 62 -11.96 32.10 -9.15
CA GLU A 62 -12.88 32.35 -10.27
C GLU A 62 -12.13 32.93 -11.48
N GLU A 63 -11.36 34.00 -11.27
CA GLU A 63 -10.54 34.64 -12.33
C GLU A 63 -9.57 33.65 -12.97
N THR A 64 -8.87 32.84 -12.14
CA THR A 64 -7.91 31.86 -12.64
C THR A 64 -8.60 30.78 -13.47
N MET A 65 -9.74 30.23 -13.00
CA MET A 65 -10.51 29.25 -13.74
C MET A 65 -11.08 29.83 -15.04
N HIS A 66 -11.57 31.07 -15.00
CA HIS A 66 -12.04 31.76 -16.18
C HIS A 66 -10.95 31.94 -17.24
N ALA A 67 -9.71 32.28 -16.85
CA ALA A 67 -8.58 32.38 -17.78
C ALA A 67 -8.28 31.05 -18.48
N PHE A 68 -8.48 29.91 -17.84
CA PHE A 68 -8.36 28.60 -18.48
C PHE A 68 -9.48 28.35 -19.52
N VAL A 69 -10.70 28.81 -19.24
CA VAL A 69 -11.82 28.73 -20.21
C VAL A 69 -11.54 29.60 -21.44
N GLU A 70 -11.02 30.82 -21.24
CA GLU A 70 -10.60 31.70 -22.34
C GLU A 70 -9.47 31.07 -23.16
N ALA A 71 -8.58 30.27 -22.54
CA ALA A 71 -7.54 29.51 -23.22
C ALA A 71 -8.05 28.25 -23.95
N GLY A 72 -9.36 27.96 -23.90
CA GLY A 72 -9.97 26.87 -24.64
C GLY A 72 -10.23 25.60 -23.83
N ALA A 73 -10.22 25.66 -22.51
CA ALA A 73 -10.65 24.53 -21.68
C ALA A 73 -12.14 24.26 -21.84
N GLU A 74 -12.52 23.00 -22.07
CA GLU A 74 -13.92 22.53 -22.16
C GLU A 74 -14.35 21.75 -20.92
N LEU A 75 -13.40 21.32 -20.07
CA LEU A 75 -13.67 20.61 -18.82
C LEU A 75 -12.75 21.14 -17.71
N LEU A 76 -13.36 21.74 -16.68
CA LEU A 76 -12.66 22.26 -15.50
C LEU A 76 -12.82 21.32 -14.31
N PHE A 77 -11.72 20.93 -13.71
CA PHE A 77 -11.72 20.16 -12.46
C PHE A 77 -11.77 21.12 -11.27
N THR A 78 -12.66 20.84 -10.31
CA THR A 78 -12.70 21.61 -9.06
C THR A 78 -11.44 21.32 -8.22
N PRO A 79 -10.93 22.31 -7.47
CA PRO A 79 -9.75 22.13 -6.59
C PRO A 79 -10.12 21.43 -5.28
N THR A 80 -10.84 20.31 -5.38
CA THR A 80 -11.42 19.57 -4.25
C THR A 80 -10.81 18.19 -4.05
N GLU A 81 -9.73 17.87 -4.75
CA GLU A 81 -9.04 16.57 -4.65
C GLU A 81 -8.70 16.19 -3.20
N ARG A 82 -8.29 17.16 -2.38
CA ARG A 82 -7.97 17.00 -0.96
C ARG A 82 -9.00 17.68 -0.04
N ALA A 83 -10.27 17.68 -0.42
CA ALA A 83 -11.35 18.36 0.32
C ALA A 83 -12.31 17.38 1.00
N SER A 84 -11.89 16.13 1.21
CA SER A 84 -12.63 15.18 2.03
C SER A 84 -12.45 15.46 3.53
N ARG A 85 -13.33 14.92 4.36
CA ARG A 85 -13.24 15.00 5.83
C ARG A 85 -11.88 14.57 6.37
N LEU A 86 -11.30 13.51 5.78
CA LEU A 86 -10.01 12.97 6.19
C LEU A 86 -8.85 13.95 5.94
N TRP A 87 -8.85 14.64 4.82
CA TRP A 87 -7.87 15.69 4.51
C TRP A 87 -8.10 16.96 5.33
N LEU A 88 -9.35 17.41 5.43
CA LEU A 88 -9.68 18.65 6.14
C LEU A 88 -9.50 18.52 7.66
N ALA A 89 -9.59 17.30 8.21
CA ALA A 89 -9.26 17.04 9.62
C ALA A 89 -7.80 17.35 9.95
N GLN A 90 -6.86 17.16 9.02
CA GLN A 90 -5.45 17.55 9.21
C GLN A 90 -5.23 19.08 9.29
N LEU A 91 -6.27 19.85 8.94
CA LEU A 91 -6.27 21.32 8.93
C LEU A 91 -7.24 21.91 9.95
N ASP A 92 -7.80 21.08 10.85
CA ASP A 92 -8.87 21.45 11.79
C ASP A 92 -10.08 22.11 11.09
N ARG A 93 -10.48 21.57 9.93
CA ARG A 93 -11.58 22.06 9.07
C ARG A 93 -12.54 20.96 8.62
N ALA A 94 -12.59 19.83 9.33
CA ALA A 94 -13.45 18.70 8.97
C ALA A 94 -14.95 19.04 8.90
N ASP A 95 -15.39 20.08 9.59
CA ASP A 95 -16.75 20.62 9.57
C ASP A 95 -17.10 21.38 8.28
N ARG A 96 -16.12 21.75 7.47
CA ARG A 96 -16.30 22.57 6.26
C ARG A 96 -16.39 21.78 4.96
N VAL A 97 -16.43 20.45 5.01
CA VAL A 97 -16.47 19.58 3.81
C VAL A 97 -17.58 19.98 2.86
N TYR A 98 -18.81 20.03 3.36
CA TYR A 98 -19.98 20.33 2.53
C TYR A 98 -19.93 21.73 1.90
N GLU A 99 -19.64 22.73 2.72
CA GLU A 99 -19.56 24.12 2.25
C GLU A 99 -18.47 24.30 1.20
N LEU A 100 -17.27 23.77 1.47
CA LEU A 100 -16.12 23.93 0.60
C LEU A 100 -16.36 23.28 -0.78
N ASN A 101 -16.79 22.04 -0.81
CA ASN A 101 -17.00 21.30 -2.05
C ASN A 101 -18.12 21.93 -2.89
N ARG A 102 -19.25 22.28 -2.28
CA ARG A 102 -20.34 22.96 -2.96
C ARG A 102 -19.94 24.33 -3.51
N LYS A 103 -19.20 25.12 -2.72
CA LYS A 103 -18.69 26.44 -3.13
C LYS A 103 -17.68 26.35 -4.27
N ALA A 104 -16.82 25.32 -4.26
CA ALA A 104 -15.87 25.07 -5.35
C ALA A 104 -16.59 24.84 -6.69
N VAL A 105 -17.65 24.02 -6.70
CA VAL A 105 -18.46 23.78 -7.89
C VAL A 105 -19.14 25.09 -8.35
N TRP A 106 -19.71 25.86 -7.42
CA TRP A 106 -20.35 27.14 -7.75
C TRP A 106 -19.37 28.12 -8.39
N ILE A 107 -18.15 28.27 -7.86
CA ILE A 107 -17.10 29.13 -8.43
C ILE A 107 -16.72 28.64 -9.83
N ALA A 108 -16.51 27.32 -10.00
CA ALA A 108 -16.16 26.74 -11.28
C ALA A 108 -17.26 26.95 -12.34
N ARG A 109 -18.53 26.83 -11.95
CA ARG A 109 -19.67 27.14 -12.86
C ARG A 109 -19.72 28.61 -13.27
N LYS A 110 -19.47 29.52 -12.35
CA LYS A 110 -19.34 30.95 -12.66
C LYS A 110 -18.22 31.20 -13.69
N ALA A 111 -17.05 30.64 -13.41
CA ALA A 111 -15.88 30.76 -14.30
C ALA A 111 -16.13 30.13 -15.68
N ALA A 112 -16.83 28.99 -15.71
CA ALA A 112 -17.17 28.28 -16.96
C ALA A 112 -18.08 29.06 -17.88
N ALA A 113 -18.96 29.93 -17.35
CA ALA A 113 -19.88 30.78 -18.11
C ALA A 113 -20.62 30.05 -19.27
N HIS A 114 -21.07 28.81 -19.02
CA HIS A 114 -21.68 27.88 -19.99
C HIS A 114 -20.79 27.45 -21.16
N ARG A 115 -19.49 27.75 -21.14
CA ARG A 115 -18.51 27.38 -22.19
C ARG A 115 -17.68 26.17 -21.86
N ALA A 116 -17.69 25.72 -20.60
CA ALA A 116 -17.01 24.53 -20.12
C ALA A 116 -17.91 23.75 -19.16
N PHE A 117 -17.66 22.44 -19.07
CA PHE A 117 -18.24 21.56 -18.07
C PHE A 117 -17.42 21.61 -16.77
N VAL A 118 -18.09 21.32 -15.65
CA VAL A 118 -17.49 21.32 -14.32
C VAL A 118 -17.41 19.89 -13.79
N ALA A 119 -16.18 19.44 -13.55
CA ALA A 119 -15.87 18.14 -12.94
C ALA A 119 -15.69 18.29 -11.43
N GLY A 120 -16.60 17.69 -10.66
CA GLY A 120 -16.45 17.56 -9.20
C GLY A 120 -15.39 16.52 -8.87
N THR A 121 -14.28 16.93 -8.27
CA THR A 121 -13.07 16.09 -8.09
C THR A 121 -12.99 15.51 -6.70
N ILE A 122 -12.81 14.19 -6.60
CA ILE A 122 -12.57 13.43 -5.38
C ILE A 122 -11.22 12.72 -5.52
N GLY A 123 -10.31 12.92 -4.56
CA GLY A 123 -8.99 12.29 -4.53
C GLY A 123 -8.86 11.17 -3.50
N PRO A 124 -7.68 10.53 -3.45
CA PRO A 124 -7.39 9.49 -2.48
C PRO A 124 -7.36 10.02 -1.05
N PRO A 125 -7.49 9.14 -0.04
CA PRO A 125 -7.33 9.53 1.36
C PRO A 125 -5.88 9.93 1.68
N PRO A 126 -5.64 10.65 2.80
CA PRO A 126 -4.29 11.02 3.23
C PRO A 126 -3.49 9.86 3.81
N THR A 127 -4.12 8.75 4.15
CA THR A 127 -3.52 7.55 4.74
C THR A 127 -4.12 6.32 4.10
N MET A 128 -3.34 5.24 4.02
CA MET A 128 -3.71 4.00 3.35
C MET A 128 -4.80 3.23 4.11
N LEU A 129 -5.58 2.45 3.37
CA LEU A 129 -6.58 1.53 3.92
C LEU A 129 -5.96 0.41 4.76
N GLN A 130 -6.73 -0.08 5.73
CA GLN A 130 -6.43 -1.35 6.38
C GLN A 130 -6.41 -2.50 5.34
N PRO A 131 -5.55 -3.51 5.51
CA PRO A 131 -4.60 -3.71 6.62
C PRO A 131 -3.27 -2.97 6.45
N ILE A 132 -3.02 -2.29 5.32
CA ILE A 132 -1.75 -1.63 5.05
C ILE A 132 -1.58 -0.38 5.93
N GLY A 133 -2.60 0.45 6.00
CA GLY A 133 -2.62 1.68 6.79
C GLY A 133 -3.67 1.64 7.91
N PRO A 134 -3.84 2.76 8.63
CA PRO A 134 -4.78 2.81 9.76
C PRO A 134 -6.24 3.04 9.35
N LEU A 135 -6.52 3.37 8.09
CA LEU A 135 -7.84 3.81 7.63
C LEU A 135 -8.78 2.62 7.41
N SER A 136 -9.93 2.59 8.09
CA SER A 136 -10.95 1.58 7.83
C SER A 136 -11.72 1.87 6.52
N THR A 137 -12.18 0.80 5.86
CA THR A 137 -13.03 0.89 4.65
C THR A 137 -14.28 1.72 4.90
N GLU A 138 -14.90 1.58 6.06
CA GLU A 138 -16.10 2.34 6.43
C GLU A 138 -15.82 3.84 6.57
N SER A 139 -14.66 4.22 7.13
CA SER A 139 -14.25 5.62 7.24
C SER A 139 -14.01 6.25 5.86
N LEU A 140 -13.39 5.49 4.93
CA LEU A 140 -13.22 5.97 3.56
C LEU A 140 -14.57 6.09 2.84
N ARG A 141 -15.45 5.09 2.93
CA ARG A 141 -16.82 5.17 2.34
C ARG A 141 -17.56 6.42 2.81
N ARG A 142 -17.57 6.70 4.11
CA ARG A 142 -18.23 7.89 4.66
C ARG A 142 -17.64 9.19 4.13
N ALA A 143 -16.31 9.30 4.10
CA ALA A 143 -15.62 10.51 3.62
C ALA A 143 -15.88 10.76 2.12
N VAL A 144 -15.82 9.72 1.31
CA VAL A 144 -16.11 9.80 -0.14
C VAL A 144 -17.58 10.12 -0.38
N ALA A 145 -18.51 9.49 0.33
CA ALA A 145 -19.94 9.75 0.18
C ALA A 145 -20.30 11.20 0.54
N GLU A 146 -19.79 11.70 1.67
CA GLU A 146 -20.01 13.09 2.11
C GLU A 146 -19.52 14.10 1.07
N GLN A 147 -18.32 13.87 0.53
CA GLN A 147 -17.75 14.74 -0.49
C GLN A 147 -18.53 14.68 -1.81
N ALA A 148 -18.91 13.47 -2.25
CA ALA A 148 -19.70 13.27 -3.47
C ALA A 148 -21.04 13.98 -3.41
N ILE A 149 -21.78 13.86 -2.29
CA ILE A 149 -23.05 14.55 -2.08
C ILE A 149 -22.87 16.06 -2.18
N ALA A 150 -21.86 16.63 -1.54
CA ALA A 150 -21.60 18.07 -1.58
C ALA A 150 -21.28 18.59 -3.00
N LEU A 151 -20.53 17.81 -3.80
CA LEU A 151 -20.23 18.14 -5.19
C LEU A 151 -21.46 18.04 -6.09
N LEU A 152 -22.30 17.02 -5.90
CA LEU A 152 -23.56 16.83 -6.63
C LEU A 152 -24.56 17.96 -6.32
N ASP A 153 -24.71 18.32 -5.05
CA ASP A 153 -25.57 19.43 -4.61
C ASP A 153 -25.05 20.79 -5.11
N GLY A 154 -23.75 20.91 -5.36
CA GLY A 154 -23.15 22.04 -6.07
C GLY A 154 -23.53 22.10 -7.54
N GLY A 155 -24.00 21.00 -8.11
CA GLY A 155 -24.42 20.85 -9.50
C GLY A 155 -23.26 20.63 -10.47
N CYS A 156 -22.27 19.80 -10.16
CA CYS A 156 -21.22 19.42 -11.13
C CYS A 156 -21.82 18.62 -12.31
N ASP A 157 -21.21 18.73 -13.48
CA ASP A 157 -21.68 18.04 -14.71
C ASP A 157 -21.17 16.58 -14.76
N VAL A 158 -20.10 16.28 -14.03
CA VAL A 158 -19.47 14.96 -13.94
C VAL A 158 -18.73 14.84 -12.61
N LEU A 159 -18.76 13.67 -11.99
CA LEU A 159 -17.90 13.33 -10.85
C LEU A 159 -16.64 12.64 -11.35
N VAL A 160 -15.49 13.00 -10.80
CA VAL A 160 -14.20 12.43 -11.18
C VAL A 160 -13.46 11.94 -9.95
N LEU A 161 -13.20 10.64 -9.91
CA LEU A 161 -12.29 10.00 -8.97
C LEU A 161 -10.88 10.09 -9.56
N LYS A 162 -9.99 10.86 -8.93
CA LYS A 162 -8.72 11.28 -9.53
C LYS A 162 -7.53 11.01 -8.63
N SER A 163 -6.38 10.71 -9.23
CA SER A 163 -5.08 10.54 -8.55
C SER A 163 -4.97 9.35 -7.58
N PHE A 164 -5.85 8.37 -7.70
CA PHE A 164 -5.76 7.16 -6.87
C PHE A 164 -4.59 6.28 -7.32
N ILE A 165 -3.62 6.07 -6.42
CA ILE A 165 -2.49 5.16 -6.63
C ILE A 165 -2.91 3.73 -6.29
N GLU A 166 -3.59 3.52 -5.16
CA GLU A 166 -4.07 2.22 -4.72
C GLU A 166 -5.36 1.84 -5.45
N LEU A 167 -5.37 0.65 -6.06
CA LEU A 167 -6.52 0.18 -6.84
C LEU A 167 -7.72 -0.11 -5.93
N ASP A 168 -7.49 -0.70 -4.76
CA ASP A 168 -8.56 -1.04 -3.81
C ASP A 168 -9.28 0.22 -3.29
N GLU A 169 -8.55 1.33 -3.08
CA GLU A 169 -9.14 2.62 -2.72
C GLU A 169 -10.01 3.19 -3.85
N LEU A 170 -9.53 3.09 -5.09
CA LEU A 170 -10.29 3.53 -6.25
C LEU A 170 -11.58 2.72 -6.43
N LEU A 171 -11.51 1.40 -6.32
CA LEU A 171 -12.67 0.52 -6.41
C LEU A 171 -13.70 0.82 -5.33
N LEU A 172 -13.26 1.00 -4.08
CA LEU A 172 -14.11 1.37 -2.97
C LEU A 172 -14.79 2.74 -3.19
N ALA A 173 -14.06 3.70 -3.74
CA ALA A 173 -14.61 5.01 -4.09
C ALA A 173 -15.65 4.90 -5.22
N ILE A 174 -15.41 4.10 -6.26
CA ILE A 174 -16.36 3.83 -7.35
C ILE A 174 -17.65 3.23 -6.81
N GLU A 175 -17.56 2.17 -6.00
CA GLU A 175 -18.70 1.51 -5.40
C GLU A 175 -19.52 2.45 -4.50
N THR A 176 -18.85 3.40 -3.85
CA THR A 176 -19.50 4.40 -3.00
C THR A 176 -20.21 5.48 -3.81
N VAL A 177 -19.59 5.97 -4.89
CA VAL A 177 -20.07 7.12 -5.65
C VAL A 177 -21.16 6.74 -6.65
N LEU A 178 -21.07 5.59 -7.33
CA LEU A 178 -22.03 5.20 -8.37
C LEU A 178 -23.50 5.21 -7.90
N PRO A 179 -23.85 4.67 -6.73
CA PRO A 179 -25.23 4.73 -6.24
C PRO A 179 -25.72 6.16 -5.94
N LEU A 180 -24.81 7.05 -5.56
CA LEU A 180 -25.11 8.45 -5.20
C LEU A 180 -25.22 9.36 -6.42
N ALA A 181 -24.59 9.01 -7.54
CA ALA A 181 -24.43 9.85 -8.72
C ALA A 181 -25.75 10.23 -9.39
N ASN A 182 -26.84 9.47 -9.18
CA ASN A 182 -28.21 9.76 -9.64
C ASN A 182 -28.28 10.22 -11.10
N GLY A 183 -27.57 9.53 -12.00
CA GLY A 183 -27.50 9.85 -13.43
C GLY A 183 -26.37 10.80 -13.84
N THR A 184 -25.71 11.48 -12.91
CA THR A 184 -24.48 12.24 -13.18
C THR A 184 -23.37 11.29 -13.63
N PRO A 185 -22.70 11.54 -14.76
CA PRO A 185 -21.59 10.70 -15.22
C PRO A 185 -20.47 10.61 -14.19
N VAL A 186 -19.83 9.44 -14.09
CA VAL A 186 -18.68 9.20 -13.22
C VAL A 186 -17.47 8.79 -14.06
N ILE A 187 -16.33 9.40 -13.82
CA ILE A 187 -15.03 9.09 -14.43
C ILE A 187 -14.10 8.57 -13.36
N ALA A 188 -13.34 7.51 -13.67
CA ALA A 188 -12.34 6.95 -12.77
C ALA A 188 -10.93 7.04 -13.37
N LEU A 189 -10.01 7.69 -12.66
CA LEU A 189 -8.63 7.92 -13.09
C LEU A 189 -7.66 7.32 -12.07
N LYS A 190 -6.90 6.32 -12.52
CA LYS A 190 -5.80 5.75 -11.72
C LYS A 190 -4.52 6.54 -11.97
N ALA A 191 -3.74 6.76 -10.92
CA ALA A 191 -2.37 7.22 -11.03
C ALA A 191 -1.43 6.00 -11.15
N PHE A 192 -0.53 6.04 -12.16
CA PHE A 192 0.49 5.01 -12.36
C PHE A 192 1.84 5.61 -11.99
N PRO A 193 2.45 5.23 -10.86
CA PRO A 193 3.77 5.73 -10.46
C PRO A 193 4.81 5.47 -11.54
N GLU A 194 5.81 6.33 -11.59
CA GLU A 194 6.91 6.20 -12.52
C GLU A 194 7.82 5.05 -12.10
N ASP A 195 7.69 3.90 -12.74
CA ASP A 195 8.57 2.75 -12.53
C ASP A 195 9.14 2.28 -13.88
N GLY A 196 10.28 2.82 -14.25
CA GLY A 196 11.17 2.42 -15.34
C GLY A 196 10.57 1.65 -16.52
N ALA A 197 11.16 0.50 -16.85
CA ALA A 197 10.75 -0.37 -17.96
C ALA A 197 9.46 -1.18 -17.69
N VAL A 198 8.97 -1.19 -16.46
CA VAL A 198 7.86 -2.04 -16.01
C VAL A 198 6.49 -1.51 -16.44
N LEU A 199 6.37 -0.20 -16.72
CA LEU A 199 5.12 0.37 -17.26
C LEU A 199 4.72 -0.15 -18.64
N ALA A 200 5.58 -0.88 -19.33
CA ALA A 200 5.28 -1.54 -20.61
C ALA A 200 4.48 -2.85 -20.44
N THR A 201 4.03 -3.17 -19.24
CA THR A 201 3.36 -4.43 -18.91
C THR A 201 1.84 -4.36 -19.06
N SER A 202 1.18 -5.50 -18.97
CA SER A 202 -0.27 -5.68 -19.05
C SER A 202 -1.06 -4.99 -17.94
N PHE A 203 -0.43 -4.46 -16.89
CA PHE A 203 -1.10 -3.91 -15.71
C PHE A 203 -2.10 -2.77 -16.00
N PRO A 204 -1.79 -1.71 -16.81
CA PRO A 204 -2.80 -0.73 -17.18
C PRO A 204 -3.98 -1.32 -17.98
N ALA A 205 -3.73 -2.37 -18.79
CA ALA A 205 -4.79 -3.09 -19.48
C ALA A 205 -5.69 -3.88 -18.52
N ASP A 206 -5.12 -4.51 -17.50
CA ASP A 206 -5.86 -5.25 -16.46
C ASP A 206 -6.74 -4.29 -15.64
N VAL A 207 -6.20 -3.13 -15.24
CA VAL A 207 -6.95 -2.06 -14.59
C VAL A 207 -8.11 -1.59 -15.47
N ALA A 208 -7.86 -1.33 -16.74
CA ALA A 208 -8.89 -0.89 -17.68
C ALA A 208 -10.00 -1.94 -17.85
N ARG A 209 -9.64 -3.23 -17.90
CA ARG A 209 -10.59 -4.35 -17.97
C ARG A 209 -11.45 -4.44 -16.71
N LEU A 210 -10.86 -4.28 -15.54
CA LEU A 210 -11.57 -4.29 -14.27
C LEU A 210 -12.51 -3.08 -14.14
N LEU A 211 -12.04 -1.87 -14.43
CA LEU A 211 -12.86 -0.66 -14.38
C LEU A 211 -14.02 -0.69 -15.38
N SER A 212 -13.87 -1.41 -16.50
CA SER A 212 -14.95 -1.57 -17.50
C SER A 212 -16.15 -2.40 -17.01
N GLN A 213 -16.02 -3.06 -15.86
CA GLN A 213 -17.14 -3.78 -15.24
C GLN A 213 -18.11 -2.87 -14.51
N TYR A 214 -17.74 -1.61 -14.28
CA TYR A 214 -18.56 -0.60 -13.62
C TYR A 214 -19.22 0.34 -14.64
N SER A 215 -20.37 0.93 -14.27
CA SER A 215 -21.10 1.88 -15.12
C SER A 215 -20.43 3.25 -15.17
N LEU A 216 -19.19 3.32 -15.60
CA LEU A 216 -18.40 4.53 -15.74
C LEU A 216 -18.60 5.20 -17.10
N ALA A 217 -18.57 6.53 -17.16
CA ALA A 217 -18.65 7.30 -18.39
C ALA A 217 -17.31 7.30 -19.16
N ALA A 218 -16.21 7.30 -18.45
CA ALA A 218 -14.85 7.19 -18.97
C ALA A 218 -13.90 6.65 -17.90
N ILE A 219 -12.77 6.12 -18.34
CA ILE A 219 -11.67 5.68 -17.48
C ILE A 219 -10.36 6.29 -17.98
N GLY A 220 -9.31 6.27 -17.18
CA GLY A 220 -8.04 6.78 -17.67
C GLY A 220 -6.95 6.87 -16.60
N ALA A 221 -5.99 7.73 -16.90
CA ALA A 221 -4.85 7.98 -16.02
C ALA A 221 -4.65 9.47 -15.76
N SER A 222 -4.23 9.81 -14.53
CA SER A 222 -3.93 11.19 -14.13
C SER A 222 -2.69 11.27 -13.24
N GLY A 223 -1.88 12.31 -13.45
CA GLY A 223 -0.71 12.62 -12.64
C GLY A 223 0.39 11.58 -12.67
N THR A 224 1.39 11.76 -11.81
CA THR A 224 2.57 10.92 -11.52
C THR A 224 3.53 10.67 -12.68
N VAL A 225 3.10 10.74 -13.92
CA VAL A 225 3.95 10.55 -15.11
C VAL A 225 3.80 11.72 -16.08
N GLY A 226 4.91 12.03 -16.75
CA GLY A 226 4.91 13.02 -17.85
C GLY A 226 4.26 12.48 -19.13
N PRO A 227 4.07 13.35 -20.15
CA PRO A 227 3.30 13.03 -21.35
C PRO A 227 3.83 11.84 -22.14
N GLN A 228 5.14 11.67 -22.26
CA GLN A 228 5.76 10.57 -23.02
C GLN A 228 5.40 9.20 -22.42
N ARG A 229 5.44 9.08 -21.10
CA ARG A 229 5.11 7.82 -20.42
C ARG A 229 3.62 7.54 -20.40
N MET A 230 2.79 8.58 -20.32
CA MET A 230 1.35 8.47 -20.42
C MET A 230 0.90 7.77 -21.71
N ARG A 231 1.67 7.89 -22.81
CA ARG A 231 1.38 7.18 -24.08
C ARG A 231 1.35 5.66 -23.90
N GLY A 232 2.34 5.09 -23.21
CA GLY A 232 2.37 3.67 -22.91
C GLY A 232 1.18 3.21 -22.05
N VAL A 233 0.84 3.99 -21.04
CA VAL A 233 -0.30 3.73 -20.15
C VAL A 233 -1.61 3.74 -20.96
N ILE A 234 -1.89 4.79 -21.72
CA ILE A 234 -3.13 4.92 -22.51
C ILE A 234 -3.23 3.85 -23.60
N SER A 235 -2.14 3.55 -24.28
CA SER A 235 -2.09 2.47 -25.27
C SER A 235 -2.41 1.10 -24.64
N ALA A 236 -1.86 0.79 -23.48
CA ALA A 236 -2.14 -0.43 -22.75
C ALA A 236 -3.61 -0.45 -22.23
N MET A 237 -4.11 0.65 -21.67
CA MET A 237 -5.52 0.73 -21.23
C MET A 237 -6.49 0.52 -22.39
N ARG A 238 -6.19 1.04 -23.59
CA ARG A 238 -7.01 0.82 -24.80
C ARG A 238 -7.14 -0.65 -25.16
N SER A 239 -6.12 -1.46 -24.93
CA SER A 239 -6.20 -2.92 -25.19
C SER A 239 -7.13 -3.64 -24.18
N GLY A 240 -7.39 -3.04 -23.01
CA GLY A 240 -8.24 -3.63 -21.97
C GLY A 240 -9.69 -3.11 -21.94
N SER A 241 -10.02 -2.01 -22.67
CA SER A 241 -11.33 -1.36 -22.56
C SER A 241 -11.76 -0.65 -23.83
N SER A 242 -13.08 -0.67 -24.11
CA SER A 242 -13.71 0.14 -25.14
C SER A 242 -14.26 1.48 -24.63
N LEU A 243 -14.24 1.74 -23.32
CA LEU A 243 -14.70 3.00 -22.75
C LEU A 243 -13.87 4.19 -23.25
N PRO A 244 -14.44 5.40 -23.30
CA PRO A 244 -13.71 6.62 -23.55
C PRO A 244 -12.50 6.75 -22.58
N LEU A 245 -11.32 7.07 -23.12
CA LEU A 245 -10.10 7.21 -22.31
C LEU A 245 -9.81 8.66 -21.98
N VAL A 246 -9.30 8.87 -20.76
CA VAL A 246 -8.84 10.17 -20.24
C VAL A 246 -7.33 10.12 -20.05
N ALA A 247 -6.61 11.11 -20.55
CA ALA A 247 -5.18 11.26 -20.41
C ALA A 247 -4.85 12.64 -19.80
N LEU A 248 -4.43 12.64 -18.52
CA LEU A 248 -4.04 13.85 -17.78
C LEU A 248 -2.63 13.68 -17.20
N PRO A 249 -1.57 13.70 -18.02
CA PRO A 249 -0.20 13.67 -17.51
C PRO A 249 0.13 14.93 -16.69
N ASP A 250 1.12 14.82 -15.80
CA ASP A 250 1.82 15.98 -15.26
C ASP A 250 2.60 16.67 -16.38
N THR A 251 2.86 17.99 -16.28
CA THR A 251 3.60 18.71 -17.31
C THR A 251 5.08 18.33 -17.37
N GLY A 252 5.56 17.49 -16.50
CA GLY A 252 6.93 16.99 -16.41
C GLY A 252 7.29 16.67 -14.96
N ILE A 253 8.59 16.39 -14.74
CA ILE A 253 9.12 16.17 -13.40
C ILE A 253 9.41 17.54 -12.77
N PRO A 254 8.87 17.85 -11.58
CA PRO A 254 9.11 19.13 -10.94
C PRO A 254 10.52 19.22 -10.35
N THR A 255 11.10 20.43 -10.38
CA THR A 255 12.24 20.78 -9.56
C THR A 255 11.75 21.35 -8.24
N MET A 256 12.26 20.85 -7.12
CA MET A 256 11.88 21.37 -5.80
C MET A 256 12.69 22.62 -5.46
N VAL A 257 11.99 23.74 -5.25
CA VAL A 257 12.58 25.00 -4.76
C VAL A 257 12.01 25.26 -3.36
N GLY A 258 12.78 24.92 -2.33
CA GLY A 258 12.27 24.85 -0.97
C GLY A 258 11.21 23.73 -0.83
N SER A 259 10.03 24.05 -0.35
CA SER A 259 8.90 23.11 -0.23
C SER A 259 7.97 23.09 -1.47
N ARG A 260 8.33 23.77 -2.56
CA ARG A 260 7.45 23.93 -3.73
C ARG A 260 7.96 23.17 -4.95
N ALA A 261 7.03 22.51 -5.61
CA ALA A 261 7.26 21.91 -6.92
C ALA A 261 7.19 23.00 -8.02
N HIS A 262 8.25 23.15 -8.77
CA HIS A 262 8.35 24.08 -9.90
C HIS A 262 8.43 23.29 -11.21
N TYR A 263 7.49 23.55 -12.11
CA TYR A 263 7.42 22.93 -13.43
C TYR A 263 7.85 23.94 -14.50
N SER A 264 8.73 23.52 -15.39
CA SER A 264 9.34 24.40 -16.43
C SER A 264 9.16 23.86 -17.84
N THR A 265 8.18 23.02 -18.10
CA THR A 265 8.03 22.34 -19.39
C THR A 265 7.42 23.27 -20.45
N ASP A 266 7.92 23.16 -21.69
CA ASP A 266 7.47 23.93 -22.83
C ASP A 266 6.01 23.59 -23.22
N PRO A 267 5.11 24.58 -23.35
CA PRO A 267 3.72 24.36 -23.76
C PRO A 267 3.55 23.69 -25.13
N GLU A 268 4.41 24.00 -26.09
CA GLU A 268 4.35 23.40 -27.44
C GLU A 268 4.73 21.91 -27.43
N TYR A 269 5.72 21.54 -26.60
CA TYR A 269 6.04 20.13 -26.38
C TYR A 269 4.86 19.36 -25.78
N ILE A 270 4.21 19.93 -24.75
CA ILE A 270 3.04 19.34 -24.11
C ILE A 270 1.90 19.18 -25.12
N ALA A 271 1.57 20.24 -25.85
CA ALA A 271 0.48 20.24 -26.83
C ALA A 271 0.69 19.19 -27.93
N ARG A 272 1.91 19.06 -28.45
CA ARG A 272 2.25 18.02 -29.44
C ARG A 272 2.06 16.62 -28.88
N THR A 273 2.51 16.36 -27.67
CA THR A 273 2.39 15.03 -27.05
C THR A 273 0.92 14.69 -26.68
N LEU A 274 0.15 15.68 -26.25
CA LEU A 274 -1.29 15.49 -26.01
C LEU A 274 -2.05 15.23 -27.31
N ARG A 275 -1.62 15.82 -28.43
CA ARG A 275 -2.15 15.52 -29.76
C ARG A 275 -1.91 14.03 -30.11
N GLU A 276 -0.72 13.52 -29.89
CA GLU A 276 -0.40 12.11 -30.12
C GLU A 276 -1.23 11.17 -29.24
N LEU A 277 -1.51 11.56 -27.98
CA LEU A 277 -2.41 10.84 -27.07
C LEU A 277 -3.85 10.84 -27.60
N ALA A 278 -4.34 11.97 -28.10
CA ALA A 278 -5.65 12.07 -28.73
C ALA A 278 -5.72 11.20 -29.99
N GLU A 279 -4.74 11.27 -30.87
CA GLU A 279 -4.64 10.43 -32.09
C GLU A 279 -4.59 8.92 -31.72
N SER A 280 -4.00 8.57 -30.57
CA SER A 280 -4.00 7.19 -30.01
C SER A 280 -5.33 6.80 -29.34
N GLY A 281 -6.35 7.66 -29.34
CA GLY A 281 -7.71 7.34 -28.90
C GLY A 281 -8.09 7.88 -27.52
N ALA A 282 -7.31 8.76 -26.90
CA ALA A 282 -7.75 9.46 -25.70
C ALA A 282 -8.84 10.48 -26.07
N ARG A 283 -10.00 10.41 -25.41
CA ARG A 283 -11.16 11.25 -25.65
C ARG A 283 -11.12 12.56 -24.87
N ILE A 284 -10.56 12.53 -23.67
CA ILE A 284 -10.34 13.70 -22.81
C ILE A 284 -8.84 13.85 -22.64
N CYS A 285 -8.31 14.99 -23.06
CA CYS A 285 -6.88 15.28 -23.05
C CYS A 285 -6.61 16.62 -22.37
N GLY A 286 -5.59 16.65 -21.53
CA GLY A 286 -5.16 17.85 -20.83
C GLY A 286 -3.96 17.57 -19.95
N THR A 287 -3.64 18.48 -19.06
CA THR A 287 -2.55 18.29 -18.10
C THR A 287 -3.04 18.36 -16.67
N ASP A 288 -2.31 17.72 -15.76
CA ASP A 288 -2.57 17.71 -14.33
C ASP A 288 -1.62 18.71 -13.61
N ARG A 289 -0.68 18.24 -12.81
CA ARG A 289 0.23 19.11 -12.05
C ARG A 289 1.13 19.89 -13.00
N GLY A 290 1.42 21.14 -12.63
CA GLY A 290 2.24 22.04 -13.44
C GLY A 290 1.48 22.75 -14.57
N THR A 291 0.17 22.55 -14.70
CA THR A 291 -0.66 23.17 -15.75
C THR A 291 -0.63 24.68 -15.65
N THR A 292 -0.41 25.33 -16.80
CA THR A 292 -0.52 26.79 -16.98
C THR A 292 -1.54 27.12 -18.06
N ILE A 293 -1.96 28.39 -18.11
CA ILE A 293 -2.86 28.91 -19.16
C ILE A 293 -2.25 28.69 -20.55
N ALA A 294 -0.92 28.87 -20.68
CA ALA A 294 -0.21 28.64 -21.94
C ALA A 294 -0.27 27.18 -22.40
N HIS A 295 -0.13 26.22 -21.48
CA HIS A 295 -0.28 24.79 -21.80
C HIS A 295 -1.68 24.48 -22.34
N THR A 296 -2.74 25.04 -21.73
CA THR A 296 -4.12 24.83 -22.15
C THR A 296 -4.38 25.47 -23.51
N SER A 297 -3.88 26.69 -23.76
CA SER A 297 -4.02 27.38 -25.05
C SER A 297 -3.34 26.59 -26.17
N ALA A 298 -2.08 26.20 -26.00
CA ALA A 298 -1.36 25.39 -26.98
C ALA A 298 -2.04 24.03 -27.22
N THR A 299 -2.53 23.37 -26.16
CA THR A 299 -3.28 22.11 -26.28
C THR A 299 -4.56 22.29 -27.07
N SER A 300 -5.37 23.33 -26.78
CA SER A 300 -6.61 23.62 -27.50
C SER A 300 -6.38 23.81 -28.98
N GLN A 301 -5.36 24.59 -29.35
CA GLN A 301 -4.97 24.81 -30.75
C GLN A 301 -4.49 23.52 -31.41
N SER A 302 -3.67 22.73 -30.73
CA SER A 302 -3.11 21.49 -31.27
C SER A 302 -4.16 20.40 -31.48
N LEU A 303 -5.19 20.34 -30.64
CA LEU A 303 -6.29 19.37 -30.75
C LEU A 303 -7.39 19.80 -31.73
N ALA A 304 -7.37 21.06 -32.18
CA ALA A 304 -8.32 21.55 -33.18
C ALA A 304 -8.19 20.73 -34.49
N GLY A 305 -9.33 20.28 -35.00
CA GLY A 305 -9.38 19.48 -36.23
C GLY A 305 -9.14 17.98 -36.07
N ILE A 306 -8.83 17.48 -34.86
CA ILE A 306 -8.83 16.03 -34.60
C ILE A 306 -10.28 15.52 -34.51
N THR A 307 -10.59 14.50 -35.30
CA THR A 307 -11.85 13.76 -35.22
C THR A 307 -11.53 12.29 -35.00
N HIS A 308 -12.10 11.69 -33.95
CA HIS A 308 -11.96 10.26 -33.73
C HIS A 308 -13.00 9.50 -34.55
N ALA A 309 -12.56 8.47 -35.27
CA ALA A 309 -13.44 7.40 -35.69
C ALA A 309 -14.01 6.70 -34.42
N ALA A 310 -15.15 6.02 -34.53
CA ALA A 310 -15.65 5.17 -33.47
C ALA A 310 -14.50 4.26 -32.95
N PRO A 311 -14.35 4.07 -31.63
CA PRO A 311 -13.27 3.26 -31.11
C PRO A 311 -13.32 1.90 -31.78
N PRO A 312 -12.17 1.36 -32.29
CA PRO A 312 -12.13 0.03 -32.81
C PRO A 312 -12.62 -0.93 -31.72
N PRO A 313 -13.32 -2.03 -32.09
CA PRO A 313 -13.66 -3.07 -31.14
C PRO A 313 -12.39 -3.49 -30.40
N ALA A 314 -12.51 -3.75 -29.10
CA ALA A 314 -11.38 -4.19 -28.29
C ALA A 314 -10.65 -5.32 -29.02
N PRO A 315 -9.33 -5.23 -29.22
CA PRO A 315 -8.64 -6.25 -29.97
C PRO A 315 -8.88 -7.61 -29.30
N ILE A 316 -9.34 -8.56 -30.10
CA ILE A 316 -9.40 -9.96 -29.71
C ILE A 316 -8.03 -10.30 -29.12
N GLN A 317 -7.99 -10.80 -27.90
CA GLN A 317 -6.77 -11.18 -27.20
C GLN A 317 -5.90 -12.01 -28.16
N ARG A 318 -4.85 -11.40 -28.69
CA ARG A 318 -3.66 -12.18 -28.96
C ARG A 318 -3.15 -12.61 -27.59
N GLU A 319 -3.19 -13.90 -27.32
CA GLU A 319 -2.44 -14.48 -26.22
C GLU A 319 -1.08 -13.80 -26.23
N ALA A 320 -0.82 -13.03 -25.17
CA ALA A 320 0.50 -12.48 -24.97
C ALA A 320 1.45 -13.68 -25.12
N HIS A 321 2.43 -13.58 -26.01
CA HIS A 321 3.55 -14.49 -25.96
C HIS A 321 4.01 -14.46 -24.52
N LEU A 322 3.68 -15.54 -23.81
CA LEU A 322 4.13 -15.78 -22.46
C LEU A 322 5.66 -15.72 -22.56
N SER A 323 6.23 -14.60 -22.15
CA SER A 323 7.61 -14.62 -21.67
C SER A 323 7.70 -15.85 -20.78
N PRO A 324 8.74 -16.69 -20.89
CA PRO A 324 8.82 -17.90 -20.08
C PRO A 324 8.43 -17.51 -18.66
N ARG A 325 7.38 -18.20 -18.12
CA ARG A 325 6.90 -17.89 -16.75
C ARG A 325 8.14 -17.84 -15.88
N PRO A 326 8.38 -16.74 -15.13
CA PRO A 326 9.49 -16.73 -14.20
C PRO A 326 9.38 -18.00 -13.39
N THR A 327 10.43 -18.80 -13.36
CA THR A 327 10.45 -20.02 -12.57
C THR A 327 10.29 -19.60 -11.12
N VAL A 328 9.15 -19.97 -10.51
CA VAL A 328 8.93 -19.75 -9.08
C VAL A 328 10.06 -20.47 -8.34
N PRO A 329 10.85 -19.82 -7.49
CA PRO A 329 11.86 -20.50 -6.70
C PRO A 329 11.23 -21.66 -5.93
N PRO A 330 11.93 -22.77 -5.70
CA PRO A 330 11.39 -23.85 -4.88
C PRO A 330 11.13 -23.33 -3.45
N PRO A 331 10.14 -23.91 -2.73
CA PRO A 331 9.93 -23.56 -1.33
C PRO A 331 11.17 -23.91 -0.48
N SER A 332 11.40 -23.17 0.58
CA SER A 332 12.48 -23.44 1.53
C SER A 332 12.33 -24.84 2.16
N ARG A 333 13.42 -25.42 2.62
CA ARG A 333 13.37 -26.71 3.34
C ARG A 333 12.53 -26.61 4.61
N PHE A 334 12.58 -25.46 5.28
CA PHE A 334 11.72 -25.19 6.45
C PHE A 334 10.24 -25.19 6.07
N ALA A 335 9.85 -24.50 4.99
CA ALA A 335 8.48 -24.47 4.51
C ALA A 335 7.97 -25.87 4.14
N GLN A 336 8.80 -26.69 3.51
CA GLN A 336 8.46 -28.08 3.21
C GLN A 336 8.27 -28.91 4.48
N ALA A 337 9.26 -28.85 5.40
CA ALA A 337 9.20 -29.57 6.68
C ALA A 337 7.94 -29.19 7.49
N LEU A 338 7.58 -27.92 7.50
CA LEU A 338 6.39 -27.41 8.21
C LEU A 338 5.07 -28.01 7.72
N GLN A 339 5.01 -28.44 6.45
CA GLN A 339 3.82 -29.11 5.91
C GLN A 339 3.78 -30.59 6.24
N GLU A 340 4.95 -31.22 6.47
CA GLU A 340 5.08 -32.68 6.56
C GLU A 340 5.20 -33.19 7.98
N ARG A 341 5.78 -32.39 8.91
CA ARG A 341 6.12 -32.85 10.25
C ARG A 341 6.23 -31.73 11.27
N PHE A 342 6.37 -32.11 12.53
CA PHE A 342 6.70 -31.19 13.61
C PHE A 342 8.08 -30.56 13.39
N VAL A 343 8.15 -29.22 13.40
CA VAL A 343 9.39 -28.45 13.16
C VAL A 343 9.98 -27.89 14.45
N ILE A 344 11.31 -27.81 14.48
CA ILE A 344 12.07 -27.30 15.61
C ILE A 344 12.84 -26.06 15.19
N THR A 345 12.56 -24.93 15.83
CA THR A 345 13.29 -23.69 15.59
C THR A 345 13.88 -23.13 16.88
N VAL A 346 15.04 -22.49 16.77
CA VAL A 346 15.78 -21.96 17.93
C VAL A 346 16.22 -20.52 17.65
N GLU A 347 16.03 -19.61 18.60
CA GLU A 347 16.49 -18.23 18.49
C GLU A 347 17.99 -18.13 18.70
N LEU A 348 18.67 -17.39 17.81
CA LEU A 348 20.06 -17.00 17.97
C LEU A 348 20.17 -15.64 18.67
N ASP A 349 21.09 -15.54 19.61
CA ASP A 349 21.40 -14.28 20.30
C ASP A 349 22.36 -13.44 19.45
N ILE A 350 21.87 -12.32 18.91
CA ILE A 350 22.57 -11.47 17.95
C ILE A 350 23.47 -10.46 18.68
N PRO A 351 24.78 -10.39 18.37
CA PRO A 351 25.68 -9.43 18.99
C PRO A 351 25.45 -8.00 18.52
N ARG A 352 26.01 -7.04 19.23
CA ARG A 352 25.95 -5.60 18.86
C ARG A 352 26.90 -5.21 17.72
N GLY A 353 27.92 -6.00 17.49
CA GLY A 353 29.01 -5.69 16.55
C GLY A 353 29.12 -6.72 15.44
N LEU A 354 30.26 -6.71 14.77
CA LEU A 354 30.54 -7.55 13.60
C LEU A 354 31.19 -8.90 13.95
N ASP A 355 31.47 -9.20 15.23
CA ASP A 355 31.95 -10.51 15.64
C ASP A 355 30.81 -11.53 15.64
N MET A 356 30.74 -12.31 14.58
CA MET A 356 29.71 -13.32 14.33
C MET A 356 30.14 -14.74 14.70
N ALA A 357 31.37 -14.94 15.21
CA ALA A 357 31.91 -16.28 15.49
C ALA A 357 30.92 -17.09 16.35
N SER A 358 30.47 -16.53 17.49
CA SER A 358 29.52 -17.21 18.38
C SER A 358 28.15 -17.50 17.77
N VAL A 359 27.70 -16.69 16.80
CA VAL A 359 26.44 -16.90 16.06
C VAL A 359 26.60 -18.07 15.10
N LEU A 360 27.69 -18.09 14.33
CA LEU A 360 27.98 -19.15 13.37
C LEU A 360 28.19 -20.49 14.07
N ASP A 361 28.93 -20.49 15.19
CA ASP A 361 29.16 -21.71 15.97
C ASP A 361 27.85 -22.25 16.56
N GLY A 362 27.01 -21.37 17.09
CA GLY A 362 25.67 -21.73 17.56
C GLY A 362 24.77 -22.30 16.45
N ALA A 363 24.78 -21.67 15.28
CA ALA A 363 24.01 -22.12 14.12
C ALA A 363 24.50 -23.51 13.64
N ARG A 364 25.82 -23.71 13.50
CA ARG A 364 26.40 -25.00 13.15
C ARG A 364 26.04 -26.09 14.18
N TYR A 365 26.19 -25.75 15.48
CA TYR A 365 25.85 -26.65 16.57
C TYR A 365 24.38 -27.11 16.49
N LEU A 366 23.46 -26.18 16.34
CA LEU A 366 22.04 -26.49 16.23
C LEU A 366 21.72 -27.31 14.98
N GLY A 367 22.29 -26.94 13.83
CA GLY A 367 22.11 -27.67 12.56
C GLY A 367 22.61 -29.12 12.63
N MET A 368 23.75 -29.37 13.24
CA MET A 368 24.30 -30.73 13.47
C MET A 368 23.42 -31.58 14.39
N HIS A 369 22.60 -30.95 15.24
CA HIS A 369 21.68 -31.64 16.14
C HIS A 369 20.23 -31.68 15.63
N GLY A 370 20.00 -31.46 14.35
CA GLY A 370 18.70 -31.68 13.72
C GLY A 370 17.67 -30.57 13.95
N VAL A 371 18.08 -29.36 14.32
CA VAL A 371 17.23 -28.18 14.34
C VAL A 371 16.92 -27.77 12.89
N ASP A 372 15.66 -27.49 12.58
CA ASP A 372 15.20 -27.20 11.22
C ASP A 372 15.60 -25.82 10.74
N ALA A 373 15.42 -24.81 11.59
CA ALA A 373 15.79 -23.43 11.29
C ALA A 373 16.18 -22.66 12.56
N VAL A 374 16.93 -21.58 12.36
CA VAL A 374 17.26 -20.62 13.42
C VAL A 374 16.55 -19.30 13.21
N ASN A 375 16.04 -18.71 14.27
CA ASN A 375 15.37 -17.41 14.26
C ASN A 375 16.37 -16.30 14.49
N ILE A 376 16.28 -15.24 13.69
CA ILE A 376 17.15 -14.06 13.76
C ILE A 376 16.25 -12.83 13.93
N SER A 377 16.26 -12.27 15.15
CA SER A 377 15.42 -11.14 15.53
C SER A 377 15.89 -9.82 14.87
N ASP A 378 14.96 -8.89 14.61
CA ASP A 378 15.23 -7.58 14.01
C ASP A 378 15.21 -6.45 15.06
N GLY A 379 16.37 -6.22 15.67
CA GLY A 379 16.54 -5.14 16.63
C GLY A 379 15.55 -5.22 17.82
N ALA A 380 15.41 -6.39 18.42
CA ALA A 380 14.54 -6.60 19.56
C ALA A 380 14.74 -5.52 20.65
N ARG A 381 13.63 -5.01 21.20
CA ARG A 381 13.58 -3.86 22.13
C ARG A 381 14.13 -2.57 21.52
N ALA A 382 13.97 -2.37 20.23
CA ALA A 382 14.44 -1.19 19.48
C ALA A 382 15.95 -0.90 19.68
N ARG A 383 16.78 -1.96 19.77
CA ARG A 383 18.22 -1.84 19.96
C ARG A 383 18.98 -2.08 18.68
N LEU A 384 20.09 -1.36 18.50
CA LEU A 384 20.97 -1.55 17.36
C LEU A 384 21.55 -2.98 17.33
N ARG A 385 21.32 -3.67 16.23
CA ARG A 385 21.85 -4.99 15.87
C ARG A 385 22.18 -5.03 14.38
N VAL A 386 22.86 -6.07 13.94
CA VAL A 386 23.00 -6.35 12.51
C VAL A 386 21.62 -6.61 11.92
N ASN A 387 21.37 -6.13 10.70
CA ASN A 387 20.11 -6.34 9.97
C ASN A 387 19.80 -7.85 9.87
N SER A 388 18.58 -8.22 10.22
CA SER A 388 18.15 -9.62 10.30
C SER A 388 18.21 -10.35 8.96
N LEU A 389 17.81 -9.69 7.86
CA LEU A 389 17.82 -10.28 6.51
C LEU A 389 19.26 -10.56 6.04
N THR A 390 20.15 -9.57 6.20
CA THR A 390 21.57 -9.71 5.84
C THR A 390 22.26 -10.79 6.70
N LEU A 391 21.97 -10.81 8.00
CA LEU A 391 22.55 -11.83 8.89
C LEU A 391 22.00 -13.22 8.57
N SER A 392 20.73 -13.35 8.23
CA SER A 392 20.13 -14.62 7.81
C SER A 392 20.82 -15.17 6.56
N ALA A 393 21.03 -14.33 5.55
CA ALA A 393 21.76 -14.71 4.35
C ALA A 393 23.18 -15.18 4.67
N TYR A 394 23.89 -14.43 5.51
CA TYR A 394 25.25 -14.77 5.93
C TYR A 394 25.32 -16.09 6.71
N VAL A 395 24.42 -16.29 7.68
CA VAL A 395 24.36 -17.55 8.46
C VAL A 395 24.02 -18.73 7.56
N GLN A 396 23.04 -18.59 6.65
CA GLN A 396 22.70 -19.66 5.69
C GLN A 396 23.88 -20.05 4.80
N GLN A 397 24.59 -19.04 4.27
CA GLN A 397 25.76 -19.27 3.42
C GLN A 397 26.88 -19.98 4.15
N GLU A 398 27.19 -19.59 5.39
CA GLU A 398 28.31 -20.10 6.16
C GLU A 398 28.05 -21.46 6.85
N THR A 399 26.79 -21.79 7.10
CA THR A 399 26.42 -22.94 7.93
C THR A 399 25.48 -23.94 7.25
N GLY A 400 24.79 -23.52 6.20
CA GLY A 400 23.81 -24.33 5.51
C GLY A 400 22.49 -24.56 6.27
N ILE A 401 22.32 -24.00 7.49
CA ILE A 401 21.06 -24.08 8.23
C ILE A 401 20.08 -23.04 7.70
N GLU A 402 18.79 -23.37 7.65
CA GLU A 402 17.74 -22.43 7.29
C GLU A 402 17.59 -21.34 8.37
N CYS A 403 17.33 -20.11 7.94
CA CYS A 403 17.03 -19.00 8.84
C CYS A 403 15.60 -18.54 8.67
N ILE A 404 14.98 -18.12 9.77
CA ILE A 404 13.72 -17.38 9.81
C ILE A 404 14.08 -15.96 10.22
N ALA A 405 14.08 -15.06 9.25
CA ALA A 405 14.37 -13.66 9.49
C ALA A 405 13.13 -12.94 10.03
N HIS A 406 13.22 -12.39 11.24
CA HIS A 406 12.19 -11.46 11.69
C HIS A 406 12.37 -10.13 10.94
N LEU A 407 11.29 -9.52 10.52
CA LEU A 407 11.31 -8.21 9.84
C LEU A 407 10.36 -7.26 10.53
N ALA A 408 10.91 -6.20 11.12
CA ALA A 408 10.14 -5.17 11.83
C ALA A 408 9.76 -4.01 10.90
N CYS A 409 8.49 -3.60 10.95
CA CYS A 409 7.98 -2.45 10.20
C CYS A 409 8.45 -1.10 10.79
N ARG A 410 8.87 -1.07 12.05
CA ARG A 410 9.16 0.13 12.83
C ARG A 410 10.13 1.11 12.17
N ASP A 411 11.23 0.61 11.61
CA ASP A 411 12.38 1.43 11.22
C ASP A 411 12.40 1.75 9.70
N ARG A 412 11.48 1.19 8.92
CA ARG A 412 11.50 1.22 7.46
C ARG A 412 10.18 1.67 6.88
N ASN A 413 10.23 2.52 5.85
CA ASN A 413 9.05 2.82 5.07
C ASN A 413 8.68 1.65 4.14
N MET A 414 7.48 1.68 3.53
CA MET A 414 7.00 0.61 2.67
C MET A 414 7.90 0.34 1.44
N VAL A 415 8.59 1.36 0.92
CA VAL A 415 9.53 1.19 -0.21
C VAL A 415 10.76 0.43 0.27
N ALA A 416 11.33 0.82 1.41
CA ALA A 416 12.50 0.17 1.99
C ALA A 416 12.19 -1.29 2.39
N LEU A 417 11.01 -1.56 2.98
CA LEU A 417 10.60 -2.93 3.32
C LEU A 417 10.54 -3.83 2.09
N GLN A 418 9.93 -3.38 1.00
CA GLN A 418 9.83 -4.15 -0.24
C GLN A 418 11.21 -4.31 -0.91
N SER A 419 12.03 -3.27 -0.91
CA SER A 419 13.41 -3.33 -1.44
C SER A 419 14.27 -4.33 -0.67
N ASP A 420 14.21 -4.30 0.66
CA ASP A 420 14.92 -5.24 1.54
C ASP A 420 14.46 -6.69 1.29
N LEU A 421 13.15 -6.92 1.09
CA LEU A 421 12.60 -8.23 0.76
C LEU A 421 13.07 -8.74 -0.61
N LEU A 422 13.13 -7.89 -1.64
CA LEU A 422 13.72 -8.28 -2.93
C LEU A 422 15.20 -8.68 -2.76
N GLY A 423 15.96 -7.90 -1.99
CA GLY A 423 17.35 -8.22 -1.66
C GLY A 423 17.47 -9.56 -0.91
N ALA A 424 16.61 -9.82 0.05
CA ALA A 424 16.57 -11.07 0.80
C ALA A 424 16.29 -12.28 -0.11
N ALA A 425 15.31 -12.15 -1.02
CA ALA A 425 14.99 -13.19 -2.00
C ALA A 425 16.18 -13.51 -2.92
N LEU A 426 16.89 -12.49 -3.41
CA LEU A 426 18.11 -12.66 -4.20
C LEU A 426 19.22 -13.39 -3.44
N LEU A 427 19.31 -13.19 -2.14
CA LEU A 427 20.29 -13.85 -1.26
C LEU A 427 19.81 -15.22 -0.73
N GLY A 428 18.65 -15.69 -1.16
CA GLY A 428 18.09 -17.00 -0.78
C GLY A 428 17.43 -17.03 0.60
N VAL A 429 17.12 -15.89 1.22
CA VAL A 429 16.34 -15.83 2.46
C VAL A 429 14.86 -15.90 2.11
N GLN A 430 14.21 -17.00 2.45
CA GLN A 430 12.84 -17.26 2.08
C GLN A 430 11.85 -17.31 3.26
N ASN A 431 12.31 -17.49 4.50
CA ASN A 431 11.41 -17.59 5.65
C ASN A 431 11.39 -16.25 6.40
N ILE A 432 10.25 -15.57 6.38
CA ILE A 432 10.09 -14.23 6.95
C ILE A 432 9.02 -14.24 8.04
N LEU A 433 9.41 -13.83 9.26
CA LEU A 433 8.48 -13.57 10.36
C LEU A 433 8.18 -12.07 10.44
N ALA A 434 6.99 -11.68 9.99
CA ALA A 434 6.53 -10.31 9.97
C ALA A 434 6.12 -9.83 11.38
N VAL A 435 6.76 -8.76 11.86
CA VAL A 435 6.47 -8.15 13.16
C VAL A 435 6.32 -6.63 13.03
N SER A 436 5.48 -6.02 13.88
CA SER A 436 5.34 -4.55 13.90
C SER A 436 6.60 -3.86 14.45
N GLY A 437 7.30 -4.52 15.37
CA GLY A 437 8.47 -4.01 16.06
C GLY A 437 8.13 -3.30 17.37
N ASP A 438 9.08 -3.30 18.30
CA ASP A 438 8.94 -2.61 19.60
C ASP A 438 9.03 -1.09 19.43
N PRO A 439 8.34 -0.28 20.26
CA PRO A 439 8.41 1.17 20.17
C PRO A 439 9.84 1.72 20.36
N THR A 440 10.23 2.74 19.57
CA THR A 440 11.59 3.33 19.60
C THR A 440 11.97 3.91 20.97
N HIS A 441 11.00 4.42 21.75
CA HIS A 441 11.25 5.08 23.04
C HIS A 441 11.83 4.15 24.12
N ILE A 442 11.69 2.82 23.97
CA ILE A 442 12.29 1.84 24.92
C ILE A 442 13.69 1.36 24.50
N GLY A 443 14.19 1.85 23.35
CA GLY A 443 15.42 1.37 22.73
C GLY A 443 16.66 2.24 22.99
N ASP A 444 17.71 1.96 22.22
CA ASP A 444 18.98 2.68 22.31
C ASP A 444 18.87 4.15 21.82
N TYR A 445 17.87 4.45 20.97
CA TYR A 445 17.64 5.78 20.39
C TYR A 445 16.19 6.23 20.60
N PRO A 446 15.81 6.68 21.80
CA PRO A 446 14.41 7.01 22.13
C PRO A 446 13.80 8.15 21.31
N ARG A 447 14.64 8.95 20.64
CA ARG A 447 14.21 10.05 19.76
C ARG A 447 14.14 9.66 18.29
N ALA A 448 14.47 8.41 17.94
CA ALA A 448 14.31 7.93 16.57
C ALA A 448 12.83 7.91 16.20
N ILE A 449 12.53 8.34 14.98
CA ILE A 449 11.15 8.37 14.47
C ILE A 449 10.73 6.93 14.13
N THR A 450 9.58 6.52 14.62
CA THR A 450 8.90 5.32 14.13
C THR A 450 8.24 5.66 12.80
N VAL A 451 8.58 4.95 11.74
CA VAL A 451 8.04 5.20 10.39
C VAL A 451 6.58 4.73 10.32
N GLY A 452 6.32 3.43 10.56
CA GLY A 452 4.96 2.91 10.76
C GLY A 452 4.04 2.95 9.54
N ASP A 453 4.57 3.00 8.32
CA ASP A 453 3.78 2.93 7.08
C ASP A 453 3.00 1.62 6.99
N LEU A 454 3.60 0.53 7.45
CA LEU A 454 2.98 -0.79 7.55
C LEU A 454 3.03 -1.28 9.00
N ASP A 455 2.04 -2.10 9.35
CA ASP A 455 2.12 -3.01 10.50
C ASP A 455 2.43 -4.45 10.03
N SER A 456 2.44 -5.41 10.94
CA SER A 456 2.72 -6.81 10.60
C SER A 456 1.72 -7.41 9.61
N ILE A 457 0.47 -6.96 9.60
CA ILE A 457 -0.56 -7.43 8.67
C ILE A 457 -0.30 -6.88 7.27
N GLY A 458 0.01 -5.58 7.17
CA GLY A 458 0.41 -4.94 5.91
C GLY A 458 1.70 -5.56 5.32
N LEU A 459 2.66 -5.94 6.16
CA LEU A 459 3.88 -6.62 5.73
C LEU A 459 3.60 -8.05 5.21
N ILE A 460 2.71 -8.80 5.84
CA ILE A 460 2.26 -10.12 5.36
C ILE A 460 1.62 -9.99 3.97
N ARG A 461 0.77 -8.97 3.77
CA ARG A 461 0.20 -8.67 2.45
C ARG A 461 1.28 -8.35 1.42
N ALA A 462 2.30 -7.56 1.77
CA ALA A 462 3.43 -7.26 0.89
C ALA A 462 4.15 -8.54 0.43
N LEU A 463 4.46 -9.43 1.36
CA LEU A 463 5.09 -10.72 1.08
C LEU A 463 4.23 -11.59 0.13
N ARG A 464 2.92 -11.68 0.37
CA ARG A 464 1.97 -12.39 -0.50
C ARG A 464 1.92 -11.80 -1.91
N MET A 465 1.87 -10.46 -2.02
CA MET A 465 1.88 -9.76 -3.29
C MET A 465 3.17 -10.06 -4.08
N MET A 466 4.32 -10.02 -3.40
CA MET A 466 5.62 -10.35 -4.02
C MET A 466 5.70 -11.81 -4.45
N ASN A 467 5.12 -12.75 -3.70
CA ASN A 467 4.98 -14.15 -4.12
C ASN A 467 4.10 -14.29 -5.36
N SER A 468 3.17 -13.37 -5.60
CA SER A 468 2.38 -13.30 -6.83
C SER A 468 3.05 -12.52 -7.98
N GLY A 469 4.27 -12.03 -7.78
CA GLY A 469 5.02 -11.25 -8.76
C GLY A 469 4.57 -9.78 -8.87
N ARG A 470 4.04 -9.20 -7.80
CA ARG A 470 3.58 -7.80 -7.74
C ARG A 470 4.11 -7.11 -6.50
N ASP A 471 4.28 -5.79 -6.57
CA ASP A 471 4.49 -4.95 -5.39
C ASP A 471 3.16 -4.61 -4.69
N LEU A 472 3.20 -3.87 -3.58
CA LEU A 472 2.01 -3.45 -2.84
C LEU A 472 1.06 -2.55 -3.65
N ALA A 473 1.58 -1.75 -4.58
CA ALA A 473 0.77 -0.91 -5.46
C ALA A 473 0.16 -1.70 -6.62
N GLY A 474 0.46 -3.01 -6.72
CA GLY A 474 -0.02 -3.91 -7.76
C GLY A 474 0.83 -3.90 -9.04
N ASN A 475 1.94 -3.18 -9.07
CA ASN A 475 2.84 -3.17 -10.23
C ASN A 475 3.54 -4.52 -10.36
N PRO A 476 3.71 -5.04 -11.58
CA PRO A 476 4.38 -6.31 -11.79
C PRO A 476 5.88 -6.22 -11.50
N LEU A 477 6.41 -7.22 -10.84
CA LEU A 477 7.83 -7.44 -10.65
C LEU A 477 8.38 -8.31 -11.79
N SER A 478 9.69 -8.19 -12.05
CA SER A 478 10.36 -9.00 -13.10
C SER A 478 10.55 -10.48 -12.72
N GLY A 479 9.89 -10.95 -11.68
CA GLY A 479 9.94 -12.31 -11.16
C GLY A 479 8.96 -12.49 -10.03
N THR A 480 8.90 -13.71 -9.49
CA THR A 480 8.13 -14.03 -8.29
C THR A 480 9.08 -14.40 -7.16
N THR A 481 8.74 -14.03 -5.94
CA THR A 481 9.38 -14.61 -4.75
C THR A 481 8.67 -15.90 -4.34
N ASN A 482 9.21 -16.60 -3.36
CA ASN A 482 8.54 -17.73 -2.73
C ASN A 482 8.83 -17.71 -1.22
N PHE A 483 8.34 -16.67 -0.56
CA PHE A 483 8.47 -16.52 0.88
C PHE A 483 7.52 -17.47 1.60
N CYS A 484 8.03 -18.21 2.58
CA CYS A 484 7.23 -18.78 3.66
C CYS A 484 6.89 -17.65 4.64
N ILE A 485 5.62 -17.29 4.68
CA ILE A 485 5.13 -16.11 5.37
C ILE A 485 4.71 -16.46 6.78
N ALA A 486 5.40 -15.93 7.77
CA ALA A 486 5.07 -16.12 9.17
C ALA A 486 4.63 -14.82 9.83
N GLY A 487 3.72 -14.94 10.79
CA GLY A 487 3.30 -13.87 11.70
C GLY A 487 3.52 -14.27 13.16
N ALA A 488 3.34 -13.32 14.08
CA ALA A 488 3.40 -13.57 15.52
C ALA A 488 2.03 -13.37 16.17
N CYS A 489 1.76 -14.07 17.29
CA CYS A 489 0.62 -13.84 18.16
C CYS A 489 0.99 -13.95 19.63
N ASN A 490 0.18 -13.35 20.51
CA ASN A 490 0.30 -13.47 21.96
C ASN A 490 -0.94 -14.16 22.54
N PRO A 491 -0.93 -15.47 22.77
CA PRO A 491 -2.05 -16.18 23.38
C PRO A 491 -2.41 -15.72 24.79
N CYS A 492 -1.52 -14.99 25.46
CA CYS A 492 -1.70 -14.42 26.80
C CYS A 492 -1.99 -12.90 26.76
N ALA A 493 -2.47 -12.35 25.64
CA ALA A 493 -2.82 -10.95 25.53
C ALA A 493 -3.95 -10.58 26.50
N GLU A 494 -3.91 -9.36 27.08
CA GLU A 494 -4.97 -8.85 27.93
C GLU A 494 -6.30 -8.75 27.18
N ASP A 495 -6.28 -8.25 25.96
CA ASP A 495 -7.41 -8.21 25.03
C ASP A 495 -7.27 -9.37 24.02
N ILE A 496 -7.73 -10.54 24.44
CA ILE A 496 -7.60 -11.76 23.65
C ILE A 496 -8.48 -11.75 22.40
N GLU A 497 -9.64 -11.12 22.45
CA GLU A 497 -10.54 -11.03 21.29
C GLU A 497 -9.90 -10.20 20.17
N ARG A 498 -9.30 -9.07 20.52
CA ARG A 498 -8.54 -8.26 19.59
C ARG A 498 -7.35 -9.01 19.00
N GLU A 499 -6.65 -9.81 19.80
CA GLU A 499 -5.52 -10.62 19.31
C GLU A 499 -5.99 -11.70 18.34
N ILE A 500 -7.12 -12.34 18.59
CA ILE A 500 -7.72 -13.32 17.68
C ILE A 500 -8.19 -12.65 16.37
N ASP A 501 -8.81 -11.48 16.44
CA ASP A 501 -9.19 -10.72 15.24
C ASP A 501 -7.97 -10.37 14.40
N ARG A 502 -6.87 -9.92 15.01
CA ARG A 502 -5.61 -9.65 14.31
C ARG A 502 -4.98 -10.92 13.75
N LEU A 503 -5.06 -12.04 14.46
CA LEU A 503 -4.60 -13.34 13.96
C LEU A 503 -5.38 -13.75 12.72
N ALA A 504 -6.71 -13.65 12.74
CA ALA A 504 -7.57 -13.94 11.60
C ALA A 504 -7.21 -13.07 10.37
N GLN A 505 -6.94 -11.78 10.58
CA GLN A 505 -6.48 -10.86 9.53
C GLN A 505 -5.11 -11.28 8.96
N LYS A 506 -4.14 -11.66 9.79
CA LYS A 506 -2.83 -12.16 9.35
C LYS A 506 -2.97 -13.40 8.45
N VAL A 507 -3.85 -14.33 8.85
CA VAL A 507 -4.13 -15.54 8.07
C VAL A 507 -4.81 -15.20 6.74
N ALA A 508 -5.81 -14.32 6.76
CA ALA A 508 -6.50 -13.85 5.55
C ALA A 508 -5.55 -13.15 4.56
N GLU A 509 -4.56 -12.43 5.08
CA GLU A 509 -3.54 -11.78 4.25
C GLU A 509 -2.42 -12.73 3.77
N GLY A 510 -2.39 -13.97 4.23
CA GLY A 510 -1.52 -15.01 3.68
C GLY A 510 -0.45 -15.56 4.62
N ALA A 511 -0.58 -15.37 5.93
CA ALA A 511 0.31 -16.04 6.88
C ALA A 511 0.12 -17.55 6.83
N GLU A 512 1.20 -18.31 6.64
CA GLU A 512 1.25 -19.78 6.60
C GLU A 512 1.63 -20.36 7.96
N ALA A 513 2.41 -19.61 8.74
CA ALA A 513 2.86 -19.97 10.08
C ALA A 513 2.61 -18.84 11.08
N ILE A 514 2.30 -19.21 12.33
CA ILE A 514 2.18 -18.26 13.43
C ILE A 514 3.07 -18.71 14.59
N PHE A 515 4.00 -17.82 14.96
CA PHE A 515 4.87 -18.00 16.11
C PHE A 515 4.22 -17.34 17.33
N THR A 516 4.14 -18.09 18.45
CA THR A 516 3.59 -17.50 19.66
C THR A 516 4.65 -16.80 20.50
N GLN A 517 4.21 -15.85 21.33
CA GLN A 517 4.99 -15.45 22.50
C GLN A 517 5.22 -16.66 23.41
N PRO A 518 6.25 -16.63 24.30
CA PRO A 518 6.51 -17.73 25.21
C PRO A 518 5.31 -18.16 26.03
N MET A 519 5.04 -19.47 26.01
CA MET A 519 3.95 -20.11 26.75
C MET A 519 4.51 -21.03 27.85
N PHE A 520 3.74 -21.23 28.91
CA PHE A 520 4.10 -22.05 30.06
C PHE A 520 2.99 -23.01 30.50
N ASP A 521 1.81 -22.91 29.93
CA ASP A 521 0.62 -23.58 30.40
C ASP A 521 -0.20 -24.14 29.23
N LEU A 522 -0.43 -25.46 29.24
CA LEU A 522 -1.22 -26.15 28.22
C LEU A 522 -2.69 -25.71 28.21
N GLU A 523 -3.26 -25.47 29.39
CA GLU A 523 -4.67 -25.09 29.50
C GLU A 523 -4.94 -23.74 28.80
N HIS A 524 -4.08 -22.75 29.04
CA HIS A 524 -4.16 -21.47 28.32
C HIS A 524 -4.01 -21.64 26.80
N TRP A 525 -3.10 -22.51 26.36
CA TRP A 525 -2.96 -22.81 24.95
C TRP A 525 -4.21 -23.43 24.33
N LEU A 526 -4.82 -24.40 24.99
CA LEU A 526 -6.04 -25.04 24.50
C LEU A 526 -7.25 -24.08 24.52
N GLN A 527 -7.35 -23.22 25.52
CA GLN A 527 -8.35 -22.15 25.57
C GLN A 527 -8.18 -21.18 24.41
N PHE A 528 -6.95 -20.76 24.13
CA PHE A 528 -6.66 -19.91 22.97
C PHE A 528 -7.06 -20.59 21.65
N LEU A 529 -6.67 -21.86 21.44
CA LEU A 529 -7.04 -22.61 20.23
C LEU A 529 -8.56 -22.74 20.07
N SER A 530 -9.29 -22.98 21.17
CA SER A 530 -10.76 -23.10 21.11
C SER A 530 -11.44 -21.80 20.66
N ARG A 531 -10.86 -20.64 20.99
CA ARG A 531 -11.35 -19.32 20.59
C ARG A 531 -10.91 -18.94 19.18
N ALA A 532 -9.65 -19.24 18.82
CA ALA A 532 -9.12 -18.97 17.49
C ALA A 532 -9.83 -19.78 16.38
N GLY A 533 -10.51 -20.88 16.74
CA GLY A 533 -11.23 -21.74 15.80
C GLY A 533 -10.30 -22.47 14.83
N SER A 534 -10.87 -22.93 13.71
CA SER A 534 -10.12 -23.69 12.69
C SER A 534 -9.53 -22.74 11.65
N LEU A 535 -8.51 -21.98 12.04
CA LEU A 535 -7.74 -21.19 11.08
C LEU A 535 -6.79 -22.09 10.27
N PRO A 536 -6.71 -21.92 8.94
CA PRO A 536 -5.82 -22.72 8.09
C PRO A 536 -4.36 -22.25 8.17
N VAL A 537 -3.77 -22.36 9.37
CA VAL A 537 -2.41 -21.88 9.67
C VAL A 537 -1.67 -22.85 10.57
N ARG A 538 -0.33 -22.87 10.46
CA ARG A 538 0.54 -23.72 11.27
C ARG A 538 1.01 -22.96 12.51
N PHE A 539 0.70 -23.43 13.72
CA PHE A 539 1.16 -22.82 14.96
C PHE A 539 2.52 -23.40 15.40
N ILE A 540 3.45 -22.51 15.70
CA ILE A 540 4.78 -22.81 16.26
C ILE A 540 4.84 -22.16 17.63
N VAL A 541 4.84 -23.00 18.68
CA VAL A 541 4.69 -22.53 20.07
C VAL A 541 6.05 -22.08 20.63
N GLY A 542 6.07 -20.85 21.13
CA GLY A 542 7.24 -20.27 21.80
C GLY A 542 7.45 -20.85 23.18
N ILE A 543 8.68 -21.31 23.48
CA ILE A 543 9.09 -21.84 24.78
C ILE A 543 10.38 -21.19 25.22
N LEU A 544 10.37 -20.61 26.42
CA LEU A 544 11.51 -19.90 26.99
C LEU A 544 11.89 -20.56 28.33
N PRO A 545 12.98 -21.34 28.42
CA PRO A 545 13.47 -21.92 29.67
C PRO A 545 13.90 -20.84 30.67
N LEU A 546 13.32 -20.86 31.87
CA LEU A 546 13.64 -19.91 32.93
C LEU A 546 14.97 -20.27 33.60
N ARG A 547 15.77 -19.27 33.94
CA ARG A 547 17.13 -19.49 34.48
C ARG A 547 17.25 -19.29 35.98
N SER A 548 16.42 -18.42 36.53
CA SER A 548 16.46 -18.02 37.94
C SER A 548 15.18 -17.34 38.36
N VAL A 549 14.97 -17.23 39.67
CA VAL A 549 13.83 -16.45 40.23
C VAL A 549 13.81 -15.02 39.66
N ARG A 550 14.95 -14.33 39.71
CA ARG A 550 15.08 -12.96 39.18
C ARG A 550 14.73 -12.88 37.70
N HIS A 551 15.06 -13.89 36.90
CA HIS A 551 14.72 -13.92 35.48
C HIS A 551 13.20 -14.09 35.28
N ALA A 552 12.56 -14.95 36.06
CA ALA A 552 11.11 -15.14 36.00
C ALA A 552 10.34 -13.89 36.44
N GLU A 553 10.79 -13.23 37.52
CA GLU A 553 10.20 -11.98 38.01
C GLU A 553 10.36 -10.83 37.00
N PHE A 554 11.59 -10.65 36.45
CA PHE A 554 11.84 -9.65 35.43
C PHE A 554 10.92 -9.81 34.21
N LEU A 555 10.79 -11.04 33.69
CA LEU A 555 9.91 -11.31 32.55
C LEU A 555 8.45 -11.02 32.88
N HIS A 556 8.00 -11.39 34.08
CA HIS A 556 6.61 -11.24 34.49
C HIS A 556 6.21 -9.79 34.77
N TYR A 557 7.09 -9.02 35.43
CA TYR A 557 6.75 -7.67 35.91
C TYR A 557 7.25 -6.53 35.03
N GLU A 558 8.32 -6.76 34.24
CA GLU A 558 8.99 -5.71 33.49
C GLU A 558 8.91 -5.87 31.96
N VAL A 559 8.51 -7.06 31.47
CA VAL A 559 8.39 -7.29 30.01
C VAL A 559 6.90 -7.25 29.61
N PRO A 560 6.46 -6.23 28.86
CA PRO A 560 5.06 -6.14 28.43
C PRO A 560 4.62 -7.37 27.64
N GLY A 561 3.41 -7.85 27.94
CA GLY A 561 2.82 -9.01 27.25
C GLY A 561 3.39 -10.36 27.65
N MET A 562 4.31 -10.42 28.62
CA MET A 562 4.88 -11.66 29.14
C MET A 562 4.23 -12.03 30.50
N THR A 563 3.52 -13.14 30.54
CA THR A 563 2.89 -13.63 31.77
C THR A 563 3.50 -14.96 32.19
N ILE A 564 4.20 -14.96 33.35
CA ILE A 564 4.71 -16.20 33.94
C ILE A 564 3.69 -16.67 35.02
N PRO A 565 3.06 -17.84 34.89
CA PRO A 565 2.10 -18.35 35.85
C PRO A 565 2.64 -18.43 37.28
N ALA A 566 1.80 -18.19 38.26
CA ALA A 566 2.21 -18.19 39.67
C ALA A 566 2.84 -19.52 40.11
N TRP A 567 2.30 -20.65 39.63
CA TRP A 567 2.83 -21.97 39.92
C TRP A 567 4.24 -22.18 39.36
N VAL A 568 4.54 -21.64 38.16
CA VAL A 568 5.89 -21.68 37.55
C VAL A 568 6.86 -20.88 38.40
N ARG A 569 6.50 -19.65 38.77
CA ARG A 569 7.34 -18.77 39.62
C ARG A 569 7.63 -19.43 40.97
N LYS A 570 6.64 -20.09 41.57
CA LYS A 570 6.77 -20.82 42.82
C LYS A 570 7.74 -22.00 42.67
N ARG A 571 7.58 -22.86 41.65
CA ARG A 571 8.47 -23.99 41.40
C ARG A 571 9.94 -23.55 41.22
N ILE A 572 10.16 -22.48 40.46
CA ILE A 572 11.50 -21.90 40.26
C ILE A 572 12.08 -21.39 41.58
N ALA A 573 11.27 -20.75 42.44
CA ALA A 573 11.73 -20.20 43.72
C ALA A 573 12.04 -21.26 44.78
N GLU A 574 11.32 -22.35 44.77
CA GLU A 574 11.49 -23.47 45.72
C GLU A 574 12.57 -24.47 45.29
N SER A 575 13.04 -24.40 44.04
CA SER A 575 14.04 -25.35 43.52
C SER A 575 15.47 -25.02 44.03
N PRO A 576 16.25 -26.02 44.48
CA PRO A 576 17.65 -25.83 44.77
C PRO A 576 18.52 -25.51 43.55
N ASN A 577 18.01 -25.82 42.35
CA ASN A 577 18.66 -25.49 41.08
C ASN A 577 17.63 -24.87 40.10
N PRO A 578 17.34 -23.58 40.22
CA PRO A 578 16.31 -22.89 39.40
C PRO A 578 16.55 -23.01 37.89
N ALA A 579 17.77 -23.07 37.42
CA ALA A 579 18.09 -23.20 36.00
C ALA A 579 17.69 -24.60 35.45
N GLU A 580 17.97 -25.65 36.20
CA GLU A 580 17.60 -27.01 35.86
C GLU A 580 16.10 -27.22 35.93
N GLU A 581 15.42 -26.62 36.93
CA GLU A 581 13.99 -26.61 37.05
C GLU A 581 13.30 -25.92 35.86
N GLY A 582 13.89 -24.81 35.40
CA GLY A 582 13.38 -24.09 34.19
C GLY A 582 13.46 -24.95 32.92
N ILE A 583 14.52 -25.79 32.79
CA ILE A 583 14.60 -26.75 31.68
C ILE A 583 13.51 -27.82 31.82
N THR A 584 13.29 -28.31 33.06
CA THR A 584 12.28 -29.33 33.34
C THR A 584 10.88 -28.82 33.02
N ILE A 585 10.53 -27.63 33.51
CA ILE A 585 9.20 -27.00 33.22
C ILE A 585 9.01 -26.82 31.71
N ALA A 586 10.03 -26.33 31.00
CA ALA A 586 9.98 -26.15 29.56
C ALA A 586 9.78 -27.47 28.81
N ALA A 587 10.43 -28.54 29.27
CA ALA A 587 10.33 -29.87 28.69
C ALA A 587 8.96 -30.52 28.98
N GLU A 588 8.43 -30.40 30.19
CA GLU A 588 7.09 -30.86 30.56
C GLU A 588 6.02 -30.15 29.69
N PHE A 589 6.15 -28.84 29.53
CA PHE A 589 5.22 -28.08 28.68
C PHE A 589 5.34 -28.51 27.22
N LEU A 590 6.55 -28.65 26.68
CA LEU A 590 6.76 -29.11 25.29
C LEU A 590 6.18 -30.51 25.08
N ALA A 591 6.40 -31.44 26.01
CA ALA A 591 5.85 -32.79 25.92
C ALA A 591 4.31 -32.79 25.89
N ALA A 592 3.68 -31.88 26.63
CA ALA A 592 2.22 -31.73 26.67
C ALA A 592 1.66 -31.01 25.43
N VAL A 593 2.35 -29.98 24.89
CA VAL A 593 1.83 -29.13 23.83
C VAL A 593 2.09 -29.66 22.42
N LYS A 594 3.07 -30.54 22.22
CA LYS A 594 3.52 -30.99 20.89
C LYS A 594 2.43 -31.65 20.03
N GLU A 595 1.45 -32.28 20.64
CA GLU A 595 0.30 -32.90 19.94
C GLU A 595 -0.76 -31.86 19.52
N HIS A 596 -0.63 -30.60 19.97
CA HIS A 596 -1.57 -29.50 19.74
C HIS A 596 -0.96 -28.34 18.96
N CYS A 597 0.20 -28.53 18.34
CA CYS A 597 0.88 -27.53 17.52
C CYS A 597 1.71 -28.19 16.41
N HIS A 598 2.23 -27.39 15.51
CA HIS A 598 2.99 -27.87 14.33
C HIS A 598 4.51 -27.74 14.51
N GLY A 599 4.95 -27.12 15.58
CA GLY A 599 6.36 -26.95 15.88
C GLY A 599 6.62 -26.18 17.16
N VAL A 600 7.91 -26.07 17.49
CA VAL A 600 8.38 -25.35 18.67
C VAL A 600 9.39 -24.27 18.26
N TYR A 601 9.29 -23.13 18.93
CA TYR A 601 10.25 -22.04 18.89
C TYR A 601 10.91 -21.88 20.25
N LEU A 602 12.15 -22.39 20.36
CA LEU A 602 12.92 -22.35 21.60
C LEU A 602 13.76 -21.08 21.68
N MET A 603 13.70 -20.40 22.82
CA MET A 603 14.42 -19.17 23.13
C MET A 603 15.43 -19.44 24.28
N PRO A 604 16.59 -20.08 23.99
CA PRO A 604 17.57 -20.39 25.04
C PRO A 604 18.21 -19.09 25.55
N PRO A 605 18.36 -18.93 26.88
CA PRO A 605 18.93 -17.71 27.43
C PRO A 605 20.45 -17.66 27.22
N PHE A 606 20.97 -16.47 26.81
CA PHE A 606 22.40 -16.13 26.81
C PHE A 606 23.31 -17.11 26.03
N LYS A 607 22.97 -17.40 24.77
CA LYS A 607 23.78 -18.27 23.87
C LYS A 607 24.00 -19.70 24.37
N LYS A 608 23.22 -20.16 25.35
CA LYS A 608 23.31 -21.54 25.86
C LYS A 608 22.42 -22.47 25.04
N TYR A 609 22.84 -22.75 23.80
CA TYR A 609 22.05 -23.54 22.84
C TYR A 609 21.89 -25.01 23.29
N GLU A 610 22.78 -25.53 24.11
CA GLU A 610 22.66 -26.84 24.78
C GLU A 610 21.42 -26.95 25.67
N VAL A 611 20.91 -25.82 26.19
CA VAL A 611 19.65 -25.76 26.94
C VAL A 611 18.46 -26.14 26.05
N ALA A 612 18.42 -25.64 24.81
CA ALA A 612 17.38 -26.01 23.88
C ALA A 612 17.38 -27.51 23.58
N LEU A 613 18.56 -28.09 23.33
CA LEU A 613 18.68 -29.53 23.10
C LEU A 613 18.30 -30.37 24.34
N SER A 614 18.60 -29.88 25.54
CA SER A 614 18.20 -30.52 26.80
C SER A 614 16.68 -30.55 26.98
N VAL A 615 15.99 -29.44 26.63
CA VAL A 615 14.51 -29.37 26.61
C VAL A 615 13.94 -30.39 25.63
N LEU A 616 14.40 -30.40 24.38
CA LEU A 616 13.96 -31.34 23.34
C LEU A 616 14.12 -32.80 23.75
N LYS A 617 15.31 -33.14 24.26
CA LYS A 617 15.65 -34.51 24.71
C LYS A 617 14.71 -34.95 25.83
N ARG A 618 14.48 -34.10 26.85
CA ARG A 618 13.59 -34.42 27.98
C ARG A 618 12.12 -34.53 27.58
N ALA A 619 11.69 -33.71 26.63
CA ALA A 619 10.34 -33.76 26.08
C ALA A 619 10.09 -34.95 25.15
N GLY A 620 11.10 -35.78 24.89
CA GLY A 620 10.98 -36.92 23.98
C GLY A 620 10.74 -36.51 22.54
N VAL A 621 11.30 -35.37 22.10
CA VAL A 621 11.25 -34.92 20.72
C VAL A 621 12.44 -35.54 19.97
N ALA A 622 12.14 -36.32 18.94
CA ALA A 622 13.16 -36.93 18.11
C ALA A 622 13.87 -35.86 17.29
N LEU A 623 15.20 -35.82 17.40
CA LEU A 623 16.07 -35.00 16.56
C LEU A 623 16.48 -35.82 15.33
N ALA A 624 16.23 -35.33 14.13
CA ALA A 624 16.70 -35.99 12.92
C ALA A 624 18.23 -35.86 12.86
N SER A 625 18.94 -36.97 12.86
CA SER A 625 20.37 -36.97 12.54
C SER A 625 20.52 -36.58 11.06
N ARG A 626 21.17 -35.47 10.77
CA ARG A 626 21.55 -35.07 9.40
C ARG A 626 22.89 -35.68 9.03
#